data_9d82690c4f0b0998bd57b80f957b9952
#
_entry.id   9d82690c4f0b0998bd57b80f957b9952
#
_cell.length_a   1.000
_cell.length_b   1.000
_cell.length_c   1.000
_cell.angle_alpha   90.00
_cell.angle_beta   90.00
_cell.angle_gamma   90.00
#
_symmetry.space_group_name_H-M   'P 1'
#
loop_
_entity.id
_entity.type
_entity.pdbx_description
1 polymer ?
#
loop_
_entity_poly.entity_id
_entity_poly.type
_entity_poly.pdbx_seq_one_letter_code
_entity_poly.pdbx_strand_id
1 'polypeptide(L)'
;MIKNMVNIVGLAAVIGASAVMPSVQAQPLPLDKTGAIHNEDVEWRSFPAFPKEVKLAVIAGDPTKAAPYVVRVKVPNGTKLMPHTHPEDRIYTVMSGVFYIGFGSVFDPEKLVAYGPGNVVILPANTPHFHWAKSGEYISQVYGTGPLGLEYIDKHDDPRSASK
;
A
#
# COMPACT_ATOMS: atom_id res chain seq x y z
N MET A 1 -9.28 63.68 49.05
CA MET A 1 -8.41 63.35 47.89
C MET A 1 -8.11 61.89 47.92
N ILE A 2 -8.82 61.08 47.12
CA ILE A 2 -8.66 59.63 47.04
C ILE A 2 -8.04 59.37 45.67
N LYS A 3 -6.78 58.86 45.66
CA LYS A 3 -6.10 58.49 44.43
C LYS A 3 -6.47 57.03 44.04
N ASN A 4 -7.14 56.92 42.92
CA ASN A 4 -7.37 55.56 42.30
C ASN A 4 -6.09 55.04 41.73
N MET A 5 -5.64 53.86 42.25
CA MET A 5 -4.63 53.04 41.62
C MET A 5 -5.30 52.06 40.64
N VAL A 6 -4.97 52.19 39.37
CA VAL A 6 -5.38 51.25 38.33
C VAL A 6 -4.32 50.15 38.25
N ASN A 7 -4.69 48.95 38.64
CA ASN A 7 -3.84 47.77 38.44
C ASN A 7 -4.01 47.28 37.00
N ILE A 8 -2.93 47.35 36.20
CA ILE A 8 -2.86 46.76 34.87
C ILE A 8 -2.37 45.31 35.06
N VAL A 9 -3.26 44.34 34.89
CA VAL A 9 -2.90 42.90 34.81
C VAL A 9 -2.39 42.61 33.40
N GLY A 10 -1.10 42.44 33.27
CA GLY A 10 -0.49 42.01 32.01
C GLY A 10 -0.79 40.54 31.71
N LEU A 11 -1.54 40.29 30.63
CA LEU A 11 -1.80 38.94 30.10
C LEU A 11 -0.56 38.47 29.33
N ALA A 12 0.24 37.57 29.90
CA ALA A 12 1.36 36.93 29.22
C ALA A 12 0.82 35.84 28.30
N ALA A 13 0.90 36.06 26.99
CA ALA A 13 0.58 35.03 26.00
C ALA A 13 1.73 34.02 25.96
N VAL A 14 1.48 32.79 26.42
CA VAL A 14 2.38 31.66 26.25
C VAL A 14 2.22 31.16 24.83
N ILE A 15 3.15 31.50 23.96
CA ILE A 15 3.25 30.93 22.62
C ILE A 15 3.86 29.52 22.75
N GLY A 16 3.00 28.51 22.76
CA GLY A 16 3.42 27.12 22.72
C GLY A 16 4.04 26.80 21.35
N ALA A 17 5.35 26.67 21.27
CA ALA A 17 6.04 26.14 20.11
C ALA A 17 5.74 24.64 20.01
N SER A 18 4.84 24.24 19.11
CA SER A 18 4.64 22.85 18.77
C SER A 18 5.89 22.35 18.03
N ALA A 19 6.71 21.57 18.72
CA ALA A 19 7.84 20.89 18.11
C ALA A 19 7.29 19.84 17.11
N VAL A 20 7.46 20.09 15.82
CA VAL A 20 7.21 19.10 14.77
C VAL A 20 8.33 18.07 14.89
N MET A 21 8.02 16.94 15.51
CA MET A 21 8.93 15.80 15.53
C MET A 21 9.08 15.29 14.09
N PRO A 22 10.29 15.07 13.58
CA PRO A 22 10.47 14.44 12.28
C PRO A 22 9.84 13.04 12.33
N SER A 23 8.96 12.72 11.39
CA SER A 23 8.41 11.38 11.25
C SER A 23 9.56 10.44 10.87
N VAL A 24 9.93 9.54 11.76
CA VAL A 24 10.86 8.45 11.46
C VAL A 24 10.08 7.45 10.60
N GLN A 25 10.37 7.42 9.31
CA GLN A 25 9.80 6.42 8.42
C GLN A 25 10.35 5.04 8.79
N ALA A 26 9.46 4.09 9.01
CA ALA A 26 9.85 2.75 9.37
C ALA A 26 10.55 2.06 8.19
N GLN A 27 11.73 1.50 8.45
CA GLN A 27 12.42 0.64 7.50
C GLN A 27 11.77 -0.76 7.46
N PRO A 28 11.83 -1.49 6.32
CA PRO A 28 11.37 -2.86 6.25
C PRO A 28 11.99 -3.73 7.33
N LEU A 29 11.18 -4.57 7.98
CA LEU A 29 11.65 -5.45 9.03
C LEU A 29 12.54 -6.56 8.45
N PRO A 30 13.74 -6.81 9.02
CA PRO A 30 14.52 -7.99 8.67
C PRO A 30 13.82 -9.26 9.19
N LEU A 31 13.91 -10.37 8.43
CA LEU A 31 13.23 -11.61 8.81
C LEU A 31 14.02 -12.47 9.79
N ASP A 32 15.25 -12.12 10.08
CA ASP A 32 16.17 -12.81 11.02
C ASP A 32 16.18 -12.18 12.42
N LYS A 33 15.35 -11.17 12.67
CA LYS A 33 15.27 -10.46 13.95
C LYS A 33 13.83 -10.20 14.36
N THR A 34 13.60 -10.16 15.66
CA THR A 34 12.34 -9.68 16.22
C THR A 34 12.13 -8.21 15.89
N GLY A 35 10.95 -7.85 15.41
CA GLY A 35 10.59 -6.48 15.09
C GLY A 35 9.09 -6.29 14.97
N ALA A 36 8.66 -5.04 14.96
CA ALA A 36 7.28 -4.63 14.74
C ALA A 36 7.24 -3.33 13.94
N ILE A 37 6.18 -3.13 13.18
CA ILE A 37 5.92 -1.90 12.43
C ILE A 37 4.49 -1.45 12.71
N HIS A 38 4.30 -0.19 13.09
CA HIS A 38 2.98 0.40 13.21
C HIS A 38 2.44 0.77 11.83
N ASN A 39 1.13 0.68 11.66
CA ASN A 39 0.50 0.94 10.36
C ASN A 39 0.72 2.39 9.87
N GLU A 40 0.77 3.34 10.78
CA GLU A 40 1.05 4.76 10.53
C GLU A 40 2.46 5.04 10.05
N ASP A 41 3.42 4.17 10.39
CA ASP A 41 4.84 4.31 10.02
C ASP A 41 5.18 3.67 8.68
N VAL A 42 4.21 3.02 8.04
CA VAL A 42 4.42 2.32 6.75
C VAL A 42 4.78 3.30 5.64
N GLU A 43 5.91 3.08 4.98
CA GLU A 43 6.38 3.92 3.89
C GLU A 43 5.80 3.45 2.54
N TRP A 44 4.93 4.27 1.94
CA TRP A 44 4.31 4.02 0.66
C TRP A 44 5.12 4.61 -0.49
N ARG A 45 5.49 3.77 -1.45
CA ARG A 45 6.29 4.16 -2.63
C ARG A 45 5.59 3.77 -3.92
N SER A 46 5.91 4.47 -5.01
CA SER A 46 5.50 4.04 -6.35
C SER A 46 6.31 2.81 -6.76
N PHE A 47 5.65 1.89 -7.47
CA PHE A 47 6.29 0.72 -8.05
C PHE A 47 6.14 0.80 -9.59
N PRO A 48 7.24 0.73 -10.37
CA PRO A 48 7.20 1.03 -11.81
C PRO A 48 6.22 0.19 -12.64
N ALA A 49 5.97 -1.05 -12.21
CA ALA A 49 5.03 -1.94 -12.90
C ALA A 49 3.55 -1.70 -12.53
N PHE A 50 3.26 -0.78 -11.60
CA PHE A 50 1.90 -0.41 -11.23
C PHE A 50 1.47 0.90 -11.89
N PRO A 51 0.17 1.13 -12.10
CA PRO A 51 -0.36 2.46 -12.34
C PRO A 51 0.18 3.46 -11.31
N LYS A 52 0.49 4.68 -11.72
CA LYS A 52 1.21 5.70 -10.91
C LYS A 52 0.58 6.01 -9.55
N GLU A 53 -0.74 5.87 -9.46
CA GLU A 53 -1.54 6.10 -8.24
C GLU A 53 -1.45 4.95 -7.25
N VAL A 54 -1.14 3.72 -7.72
CA VAL A 54 -1.00 2.54 -6.85
C VAL A 54 0.32 2.64 -6.08
N LYS A 55 0.28 2.32 -4.80
CA LYS A 55 1.47 2.37 -3.93
C LYS A 55 1.77 1.00 -3.34
N LEU A 56 3.06 0.73 -3.20
CA LEU A 56 3.59 -0.45 -2.54
C LEU A 56 4.41 -0.03 -1.32
N ALA A 57 4.31 -0.80 -0.25
CA ALA A 57 5.17 -0.67 0.92
C ALA A 57 5.80 -2.02 1.24
N VAL A 58 7.10 -2.05 1.45
CA VAL A 58 7.80 -3.24 1.94
C VAL A 58 7.66 -3.27 3.45
N ILE A 59 7.05 -4.33 3.98
CA ILE A 59 6.81 -4.51 5.41
C ILE A 59 7.94 -5.34 6.04
N ALA A 60 8.32 -6.44 5.39
CA ALA A 60 9.37 -7.31 5.86
C ALA A 60 10.10 -7.99 4.70
N GLY A 61 11.36 -8.31 4.91
CA GLY A 61 12.22 -8.93 3.92
C GLY A 61 12.65 -7.97 2.80
N ASP A 62 13.23 -8.54 1.75
CA ASP A 62 13.64 -7.82 0.55
C ASP A 62 12.99 -8.48 -0.68
N PRO A 63 11.96 -7.84 -1.29
CA PRO A 63 11.24 -8.42 -2.42
C PRO A 63 12.10 -8.53 -3.70
N THR A 64 13.31 -8.01 -3.72
CA THR A 64 14.24 -8.16 -4.86
C THR A 64 15.08 -9.43 -4.79
N LYS A 65 15.05 -10.14 -3.67
CA LYS A 65 15.85 -11.35 -3.40
C LYS A 65 15.01 -12.61 -3.55
N ALA A 66 15.67 -13.73 -3.82
CA ALA A 66 15.08 -15.08 -3.77
C ALA A 66 14.86 -15.53 -2.30
N ALA A 67 14.02 -14.81 -1.57
CA ALA A 67 13.74 -14.98 -0.15
C ALA A 67 12.29 -14.56 0.16
N PRO A 68 11.73 -14.98 1.31
CA PRO A 68 10.40 -14.55 1.73
C PRO A 68 10.32 -13.02 1.88
N TYR A 69 9.17 -12.45 1.54
CA TYR A 69 8.87 -11.04 1.75
C TYR A 69 7.41 -10.82 2.16
N VAL A 70 7.16 -9.68 2.77
CA VAL A 70 5.81 -9.16 2.99
C VAL A 70 5.76 -7.73 2.45
N VAL A 71 4.80 -7.48 1.56
CA VAL A 71 4.52 -6.13 1.07
C VAL A 71 3.05 -5.79 1.28
N ARG A 72 2.72 -4.50 1.29
CA ARG A 72 1.34 -4.03 1.19
C ARG A 72 1.16 -3.27 -0.11
N VAL A 73 -0.02 -3.43 -0.71
CA VAL A 73 -0.41 -2.71 -1.92
C VAL A 73 -1.66 -1.90 -1.62
N LYS A 74 -1.60 -0.60 -1.88
CA LYS A 74 -2.70 0.35 -1.74
C LYS A 74 -3.19 0.73 -3.13
N VAL A 75 -4.45 0.47 -3.41
CA VAL A 75 -5.08 0.73 -4.70
C VAL A 75 -6.22 1.72 -4.50
N PRO A 76 -6.08 2.97 -5.02
CA PRO A 76 -7.11 3.99 -4.90
C PRO A 76 -8.41 3.63 -5.60
N ASN A 77 -9.51 4.26 -5.14
CA ASN A 77 -10.83 4.09 -5.75
C ASN A 77 -10.82 4.28 -7.26
N GLY A 78 -11.50 3.39 -7.97
CA GLY A 78 -11.65 3.41 -9.43
C GLY A 78 -10.49 2.80 -10.20
N THR A 79 -9.32 2.59 -9.59
CA THR A 79 -8.13 2.06 -10.26
C THR A 79 -8.29 0.60 -10.62
N LYS A 80 -7.89 0.26 -11.84
CA LYS A 80 -7.82 -1.10 -12.35
C LYS A 80 -6.36 -1.53 -12.49
N LEU A 81 -6.06 -2.76 -12.09
CA LEU A 81 -4.86 -3.47 -12.49
C LEU A 81 -5.29 -4.45 -13.56
N MET A 82 -4.87 -4.18 -14.80
CA MET A 82 -5.23 -4.95 -15.98
C MET A 82 -4.65 -6.37 -15.92
N PRO A 83 -5.10 -7.32 -16.74
CA PRO A 83 -4.67 -8.70 -16.69
C PRO A 83 -3.15 -8.86 -16.70
N HIS A 84 -2.64 -9.54 -15.67
CA HIS A 84 -1.21 -9.74 -15.45
C HIS A 84 -0.96 -11.07 -14.71
N THR A 85 0.30 -11.45 -14.64
CA THR A 85 0.79 -12.62 -13.89
C THR A 85 1.93 -12.20 -12.95
N HIS A 86 2.24 -13.10 -12.01
CA HIS A 86 3.43 -13.02 -11.16
C HIS A 86 4.25 -14.30 -11.33
N PRO A 87 5.59 -14.22 -11.37
CA PRO A 87 6.43 -15.41 -11.47
C PRO A 87 6.48 -16.24 -10.19
N GLU A 88 6.05 -15.67 -9.06
CA GLU A 88 6.02 -16.30 -7.74
C GLU A 88 4.59 -16.53 -7.22
N ASP A 89 4.41 -17.53 -6.35
CA ASP A 89 3.20 -17.75 -5.59
C ASP A 89 2.95 -16.60 -4.63
N ARG A 90 1.68 -16.22 -4.45
CA ARG A 90 1.28 -15.14 -3.54
C ARG A 90 0.12 -15.54 -2.65
N ILE A 91 0.15 -15.03 -1.42
CA ILE A 91 -0.99 -15.07 -0.50
C ILE A 91 -1.38 -13.63 -0.20
N TYR A 92 -2.58 -13.26 -0.58
CA TYR A 92 -3.16 -11.95 -0.30
C TYR A 92 -4.02 -12.03 0.94
N THR A 93 -3.87 -11.06 1.85
CA THR A 93 -4.81 -10.81 2.94
C THR A 93 -5.37 -9.41 2.78
N VAL A 94 -6.68 -9.28 2.74
CA VAL A 94 -7.34 -7.96 2.65
C VAL A 94 -7.22 -7.27 4.00
N MET A 95 -6.58 -6.10 4.05
CA MET A 95 -6.38 -5.32 5.28
C MET A 95 -7.51 -4.31 5.47
N SER A 96 -7.94 -3.65 4.39
CA SER A 96 -9.03 -2.66 4.41
C SER A 96 -9.68 -2.52 3.03
N GLY A 97 -10.89 -1.97 3.00
CA GLY A 97 -11.68 -1.82 1.78
C GLY A 97 -12.19 -3.15 1.22
N VAL A 98 -12.54 -3.18 -0.05
CA VAL A 98 -13.00 -4.39 -0.74
C VAL A 98 -12.08 -4.67 -1.92
N PHE A 99 -11.43 -5.84 -1.87
CA PHE A 99 -10.56 -6.34 -2.92
C PHE A 99 -11.38 -7.11 -3.94
N TYR A 100 -11.55 -6.55 -5.13
CA TYR A 100 -12.18 -7.24 -6.25
C TYR A 100 -11.10 -7.85 -7.15
N ILE A 101 -11.10 -9.17 -7.26
CA ILE A 101 -10.19 -9.92 -8.13
C ILE A 101 -10.97 -10.83 -9.07
N GLY A 102 -10.58 -10.86 -10.34
CA GLY A 102 -11.07 -11.78 -11.36
C GLY A 102 -9.92 -12.54 -11.98
N PHE A 103 -10.19 -13.73 -12.50
CA PHE A 103 -9.19 -14.61 -13.10
C PHE A 103 -9.38 -14.72 -14.61
N GLY A 104 -8.27 -14.73 -15.33
CA GLY A 104 -8.21 -14.84 -16.79
C GLY A 104 -7.35 -13.77 -17.45
N SER A 105 -7.12 -13.96 -18.76
CA SER A 105 -6.23 -13.10 -19.56
C SER A 105 -6.94 -11.89 -20.18
N VAL A 106 -8.24 -11.73 -19.95
CA VAL A 106 -9.04 -10.60 -20.41
C VAL A 106 -9.77 -9.99 -19.23
N PHE A 107 -9.75 -8.65 -19.12
CA PHE A 107 -10.49 -7.95 -18.08
C PHE A 107 -12.01 -8.11 -18.31
N ASP A 108 -12.67 -8.76 -17.35
CA ASP A 108 -14.10 -9.01 -17.37
C ASP A 108 -14.70 -8.63 -16.01
N PRO A 109 -15.45 -7.53 -15.91
CA PRO A 109 -16.03 -7.08 -14.66
C PRO A 109 -17.01 -8.08 -14.03
N GLU A 110 -17.61 -8.97 -14.82
CA GLU A 110 -18.57 -9.98 -14.33
C GLU A 110 -17.87 -11.16 -13.62
N LYS A 111 -16.57 -11.32 -13.84
CA LYS A 111 -15.73 -12.32 -13.15
C LYS A 111 -15.14 -11.85 -11.84
N LEU A 112 -15.37 -10.59 -11.47
CA LEU A 112 -14.83 -10.04 -10.24
C LEU A 112 -15.57 -10.59 -9.02
N VAL A 113 -14.81 -11.20 -8.10
CA VAL A 113 -15.30 -11.63 -6.79
C VAL A 113 -14.80 -10.65 -5.73
N ALA A 114 -15.67 -10.24 -4.83
CA ALA A 114 -15.40 -9.28 -3.77
C ALA A 114 -14.93 -9.97 -2.49
N TYR A 115 -13.81 -9.50 -1.94
CA TYR A 115 -13.25 -9.96 -0.67
C TYR A 115 -13.07 -8.77 0.28
N GLY A 116 -13.71 -8.82 1.44
CA GLY A 116 -13.58 -7.82 2.51
C GLY A 116 -12.39 -8.08 3.44
N PRO A 117 -12.15 -7.20 4.42
CA PRO A 117 -11.05 -7.32 5.37
C PRO A 117 -11.03 -8.68 6.08
N GLY A 118 -9.82 -9.22 6.26
CA GLY A 118 -9.58 -10.54 6.85
C GLY A 118 -9.69 -11.71 5.87
N ASN A 119 -10.28 -11.53 4.69
CA ASN A 119 -10.31 -12.58 3.67
C ASN A 119 -8.93 -12.81 3.07
N VAL A 120 -8.69 -14.05 2.65
CA VAL A 120 -7.43 -14.50 2.07
C VAL A 120 -7.66 -15.03 0.66
N VAL A 121 -6.79 -14.66 -0.28
CA VAL A 121 -6.75 -15.19 -1.65
C VAL A 121 -5.38 -15.82 -1.89
N ILE A 122 -5.37 -17.07 -2.31
CA ILE A 122 -4.16 -17.78 -2.73
C ILE A 122 -4.06 -17.66 -4.24
N LEU A 123 -2.92 -17.19 -4.72
CA LEU A 123 -2.62 -16.99 -6.12
C LEU A 123 -1.36 -17.77 -6.49
N PRO A 124 -1.47 -18.92 -7.14
CA PRO A 124 -0.32 -19.64 -7.69
C PRO A 124 0.42 -18.82 -8.74
N ALA A 125 1.72 -19.04 -8.84
CA ALA A 125 2.57 -18.44 -9.86
C ALA A 125 1.97 -18.57 -11.27
N ASN A 126 2.21 -17.56 -12.10
CA ASN A 126 1.77 -17.50 -13.49
C ASN A 126 0.25 -17.60 -13.73
N THR A 127 -0.56 -17.43 -12.69
CA THR A 127 -2.04 -17.38 -12.83
C THR A 127 -2.46 -16.01 -13.35
N PRO A 128 -3.06 -15.88 -14.56
CA PRO A 128 -3.57 -14.62 -15.08
C PRO A 128 -4.75 -14.14 -14.25
N HIS A 129 -4.70 -12.88 -13.83
CA HIS A 129 -5.73 -12.26 -13.00
C HIS A 129 -5.72 -10.74 -13.17
N PHE A 130 -6.77 -10.10 -12.70
CA PHE A 130 -6.94 -8.65 -12.74
C PHE A 130 -7.69 -8.15 -11.51
N HIS A 131 -7.50 -6.87 -11.17
CA HIS A 131 -8.13 -6.26 -10.00
C HIS A 131 -8.87 -4.99 -10.38
N TRP A 132 -9.85 -4.61 -9.55
CA TRP A 132 -10.51 -3.31 -9.64
C TRP A 132 -10.89 -2.80 -8.26
N ALA A 133 -10.46 -1.60 -7.89
CA ALA A 133 -10.92 -0.88 -6.70
C ALA A 133 -12.31 -0.27 -6.96
N LYS A 134 -13.32 -1.16 -7.20
CA LYS A 134 -14.64 -0.83 -7.73
C LYS A 134 -15.50 -0.01 -6.76
N SER A 135 -15.35 -0.24 -5.45
CA SER A 135 -16.21 0.37 -4.42
C SER A 135 -15.46 1.23 -3.41
N GLY A 136 -14.26 1.65 -3.72
CA GLY A 136 -13.40 2.44 -2.85
C GLY A 136 -11.96 1.97 -2.88
N GLU A 137 -11.07 2.69 -2.19
CA GLU A 137 -9.68 2.26 -1.96
C GLU A 137 -9.65 0.94 -1.19
N TYR A 138 -8.71 0.08 -1.53
CA TYR A 138 -8.38 -1.08 -0.71
C TYR A 138 -6.89 -1.18 -0.42
N ILE A 139 -6.54 -1.86 0.67
CA ILE A 139 -5.19 -2.27 1.01
C ILE A 139 -5.18 -3.79 1.16
N SER A 140 -4.30 -4.45 0.42
CA SER A 140 -3.97 -5.87 0.59
C SER A 140 -2.56 -6.04 1.12
N GLN A 141 -2.34 -7.01 2.00
CA GLN A 141 -1.01 -7.48 2.36
C GLN A 141 -0.70 -8.75 1.58
N VAL A 142 0.48 -8.79 1.00
CA VAL A 142 0.94 -9.89 0.12
C VAL A 142 2.16 -10.52 0.75
N TYR A 143 2.10 -11.84 0.96
CA TYR A 143 3.24 -12.68 1.25
C TYR A 143 3.66 -13.42 -0.02
N GLY A 144 4.96 -13.51 -0.27
CA GLY A 144 5.53 -14.26 -1.38
C GLY A 144 7.00 -14.63 -1.11
N THR A 145 7.56 -15.42 -2.02
CA THR A 145 9.01 -15.69 -2.08
C THR A 145 9.54 -15.08 -3.35
N GLY A 146 10.36 -14.05 -3.25
CA GLY A 146 10.84 -13.26 -4.38
C GLY A 146 11.84 -13.98 -5.31
N PRO A 147 12.29 -13.31 -6.34
CA PRO A 147 12.08 -11.87 -6.58
C PRO A 147 10.62 -11.56 -7.00
N LEU A 148 10.07 -10.49 -6.43
CA LEU A 148 8.74 -10.00 -6.78
C LEU A 148 8.73 -9.55 -8.25
N GLY A 149 7.80 -10.08 -9.02
CA GLY A 149 7.61 -9.75 -10.42
C GLY A 149 6.16 -9.45 -10.79
N LEU A 150 5.97 -8.79 -11.93
CA LEU A 150 4.67 -8.53 -12.55
C LEU A 150 4.84 -8.41 -14.06
N GLU A 151 4.10 -9.24 -14.80
CA GLU A 151 4.08 -9.24 -16.26
C GLU A 151 2.65 -9.07 -16.77
N TYR A 152 2.40 -7.99 -17.52
CA TYR A 152 1.10 -7.75 -18.14
C TYR A 152 0.86 -8.70 -19.32
N ILE A 153 -0.37 -9.18 -19.45
CA ILE A 153 -0.78 -10.02 -20.60
C ILE A 153 -0.73 -9.18 -21.89
N ASP A 154 -1.32 -7.98 -21.86
CA ASP A 154 -1.16 -6.99 -22.94
C ASP A 154 -0.08 -5.98 -22.55
N LYS A 155 0.94 -5.85 -23.40
CA LYS A 155 2.04 -4.89 -23.20
C LYS A 155 1.62 -3.44 -23.23
N HIS A 156 0.47 -3.13 -23.84
CA HIS A 156 -0.08 -1.76 -23.82
C HIS A 156 -0.61 -1.35 -22.45
N ASP A 157 -0.96 -2.32 -21.60
CA ASP A 157 -1.39 -2.06 -20.23
C ASP A 157 -0.20 -1.84 -19.26
N ASP A 158 1.02 -2.13 -19.72
CA ASP A 158 2.22 -2.00 -18.89
C ASP A 158 2.67 -0.52 -18.79
N PRO A 159 2.60 0.09 -17.59
CA PRO A 159 3.02 1.49 -17.41
C PRO A 159 4.48 1.75 -17.79
N ARG A 160 5.33 0.72 -17.75
CA ARG A 160 6.75 0.81 -18.14
C ARG A 160 6.94 1.02 -19.64
N SER A 161 5.93 0.67 -20.45
CA SER A 161 5.95 0.84 -21.92
C SER A 161 5.74 2.29 -22.35
N ALA A 162 5.07 3.11 -21.53
CA ALA A 162 4.77 4.52 -21.83
C ALA A 162 5.99 5.46 -21.58
N SER A 163 7.10 4.95 -21.06
CA SER A 163 8.27 5.75 -20.65
C SER A 163 9.41 5.73 -21.69
N LYS A 164 9.12 5.36 -22.95
CA LYS A 164 10.11 5.34 -24.04
C LYS A 164 9.86 6.44 -25.05
#